data_ee77f52d8100959fafad591ca0a181a8
#
_entry.id   ee77f52d8100959fafad591ca0a181a8
#
_cell.length_a   1.000
_cell.length_b   1.000
_cell.length_c   1.000
_cell.angle_alpha   90.00
_cell.angle_beta   90.00
_cell.angle_gamma   90.00
#
_symmetry.space_group_name_H-M   'P 1'
#
loop_
_entity.id
_entity.type
_entity.pdbx_description
1 polymer ?
#
loop_
_entity_poly.entity_id
_entity_poly.type
_entity_poly.pdbx_seq_one_letter_code
_entity_poly.pdbx_strand_id
1 'polypeptide(L)'
;MENYDNLNTLWIDDTPNIPIENILLNSPKLDRVRLVNLTWSVTNEDILKIIFNKLKSCGGIDANGNNTETAVVTGYITIDAISDEFLEELNETFKELIVIVNGKTRFFLRYVNWNNDLLYKYAISQGDNAIDPIATGLIEAPTREGTDDTHYTYRELSNMQINIQGPLTMVALYDTYYRVQFVNGDNEVVNTQWIKQGEAAEDPVLAEKI
;
A
#
# COMPACT_ATOMS: atom_id res chain seq x y z
N MET A 1 -35.23 -15.77 13.60
CA MET A 1 -34.09 -14.85 13.66
C MET A 1 -33.78 -14.62 15.12
N GLU A 2 -32.58 -14.94 15.55
CA GLU A 2 -32.15 -14.59 16.91
C GLU A 2 -32.04 -13.07 16.99
N ASN A 3 -32.57 -12.51 18.08
CA ASN A 3 -32.59 -11.07 18.28
C ASN A 3 -31.71 -10.71 19.47
N TYR A 4 -30.73 -9.84 19.25
CA TYR A 4 -29.76 -9.41 20.25
C TYR A 4 -30.01 -7.97 20.73
N ASP A 5 -31.29 -7.56 20.83
CA ASP A 5 -31.74 -6.19 21.15
C ASP A 5 -31.13 -5.57 22.41
N ASN A 6 -30.64 -6.38 23.33
CA ASN A 6 -30.06 -5.92 24.60
C ASN A 6 -28.55 -6.14 24.70
N LEU A 7 -27.90 -6.60 23.61
CA LEU A 7 -26.47 -6.79 23.60
C LEU A 7 -25.75 -5.44 23.47
N ASN A 8 -25.06 -5.01 24.53
CA ASN A 8 -24.30 -3.77 24.56
C ASN A 8 -22.80 -3.99 24.35
N THR A 9 -22.31 -5.18 24.74
CA THR A 9 -20.89 -5.51 24.67
C THR A 9 -20.72 -6.89 24.03
N LEU A 10 -19.84 -6.99 23.06
CA LEU A 10 -19.46 -8.23 22.41
C LEU A 10 -17.96 -8.44 22.60
N TRP A 11 -17.58 -9.48 23.33
CA TRP A 11 -16.20 -9.91 23.52
C TRP A 11 -16.05 -11.36 23.11
N ILE A 12 -15.30 -11.60 22.05
CA ILE A 12 -15.03 -12.94 21.52
C ILE A 12 -13.55 -13.01 21.12
N ASP A 13 -12.82 -13.89 21.74
CA ASP A 13 -11.42 -14.17 21.43
C ASP A 13 -11.27 -15.67 21.09
N ASP A 14 -10.46 -15.98 20.09
CA ASP A 14 -10.01 -17.34 19.71
C ASP A 14 -11.12 -18.40 19.57
N THR A 15 -12.34 -18.01 19.29
CA THR A 15 -13.49 -18.92 19.24
C THR A 15 -13.91 -19.17 17.78
N PRO A 16 -13.83 -20.41 17.28
CA PRO A 16 -14.23 -20.75 15.91
C PRO A 16 -15.74 -20.81 15.73
N ASN A 17 -16.22 -20.62 14.51
CA ASN A 17 -17.59 -20.88 14.06
C ASN A 17 -18.71 -20.10 14.74
N ILE A 18 -18.44 -18.87 15.19
CA ILE A 18 -19.50 -17.98 15.68
C ILE A 18 -20.13 -17.23 14.50
N PRO A 19 -21.48 -17.09 14.47
CA PRO A 19 -22.18 -16.34 13.42
C PRO A 19 -22.04 -14.82 13.61
N ILE A 20 -20.81 -14.29 13.49
CA ILE A 20 -20.45 -12.89 13.76
C ILE A 20 -21.29 -11.93 12.93
N GLU A 21 -21.47 -12.22 11.63
CA GLU A 21 -22.33 -11.41 10.73
C GLU A 21 -23.71 -11.24 11.34
N ASN A 22 -24.36 -12.33 11.70
CA ASN A 22 -25.72 -12.31 12.26
C ASN A 22 -25.79 -11.57 13.59
N ILE A 23 -24.82 -11.74 14.48
CA ILE A 23 -24.77 -11.03 15.76
C ILE A 23 -24.61 -9.53 15.55
N LEU A 24 -23.67 -9.11 14.72
CA LEU A 24 -23.40 -7.69 14.46
C LEU A 24 -24.60 -7.01 13.79
N LEU A 25 -25.25 -7.67 12.84
CA LEU A 25 -26.42 -7.09 12.13
C LEU A 25 -27.64 -6.95 13.04
N ASN A 26 -27.83 -7.88 14.01
CA ASN A 26 -29.03 -7.92 14.85
C ASN A 26 -28.82 -7.41 16.30
N SER A 27 -27.77 -6.61 16.54
CA SER A 27 -27.44 -6.01 17.84
C SER A 27 -27.52 -4.47 17.80
N PRO A 28 -28.70 -3.86 17.79
CA PRO A 28 -28.85 -2.42 17.59
C PRO A 28 -28.25 -1.56 18.70
N LYS A 29 -28.10 -2.11 19.91
CA LYS A 29 -27.53 -1.40 21.08
C LYS A 29 -26.06 -1.69 21.33
N LEU A 30 -25.39 -2.38 20.41
CA LEU A 30 -23.99 -2.74 20.55
C LEU A 30 -23.13 -1.47 20.57
N ASP A 31 -22.39 -1.28 21.67
CA ASP A 31 -21.59 -0.08 21.96
C ASP A 31 -20.09 -0.41 22.05
N ARG A 32 -19.76 -1.66 22.43
CA ARG A 32 -18.37 -2.09 22.60
C ARG A 32 -18.11 -3.43 21.96
N VAL A 33 -17.01 -3.52 21.20
CA VAL A 33 -16.67 -4.73 20.44
C VAL A 33 -15.19 -5.07 20.60
N ARG A 34 -14.97 -6.36 20.92
CA ARG A 34 -13.68 -7.02 20.82
C ARG A 34 -13.86 -8.34 20.09
N LEU A 35 -13.24 -8.47 18.92
CA LEU A 35 -13.22 -9.67 18.08
C LEU A 35 -11.75 -9.96 17.77
N VAL A 36 -11.16 -10.97 18.40
CA VAL A 36 -9.73 -11.24 18.28
C VAL A 36 -9.48 -12.66 17.79
N ASN A 37 -8.59 -12.76 16.81
CA ASN A 37 -8.18 -14.04 16.19
C ASN A 37 -9.35 -14.87 15.66
N LEU A 38 -10.36 -14.22 15.10
CA LEU A 38 -11.52 -14.90 14.54
C LEU A 38 -11.37 -15.11 13.03
N THR A 39 -11.96 -16.19 12.53
CA THR A 39 -12.21 -16.37 11.10
C THR A 39 -13.71 -16.42 10.89
N TRP A 40 -14.24 -15.51 10.09
CA TRP A 40 -15.67 -15.43 9.82
C TRP A 40 -15.94 -15.03 8.37
N SER A 41 -17.07 -15.50 7.87
CA SER A 41 -17.50 -15.24 6.49
C SER A 41 -18.50 -14.10 6.46
N VAL A 42 -18.47 -13.32 5.40
CA VAL A 42 -19.46 -12.27 5.11
C VAL A 42 -20.09 -12.55 3.75
N THR A 43 -21.39 -12.39 3.69
CA THR A 43 -22.20 -12.77 2.54
C THR A 43 -21.82 -11.95 1.27
N ASN A 44 -21.61 -10.63 1.41
CA ASN A 44 -21.19 -9.75 0.33
C ASN A 44 -20.65 -8.43 0.86
N GLU A 45 -20.12 -7.58 -0.05
CA GLU A 45 -19.52 -6.30 0.31
C GLU A 45 -20.50 -5.32 0.96
N ASP A 46 -21.76 -5.27 0.53
CA ASP A 46 -22.75 -4.35 1.12
C ASP A 46 -23.01 -4.68 2.59
N ILE A 47 -23.11 -5.96 2.91
CA ILE A 47 -23.22 -6.44 4.30
C ILE A 47 -21.94 -6.10 5.08
N LEU A 48 -20.77 -6.30 4.48
CA LEU A 48 -19.51 -5.97 5.14
C LEU A 48 -19.40 -4.45 5.41
N LYS A 49 -19.87 -3.59 4.52
CA LYS A 49 -19.94 -2.14 4.73
C LYS A 49 -20.84 -1.75 5.90
N ILE A 50 -22.01 -2.41 6.03
CA ILE A 50 -22.91 -2.18 7.17
C ILE A 50 -22.20 -2.57 8.50
N ILE A 51 -21.57 -3.74 8.54
CA ILE A 51 -20.83 -4.22 9.69
C ILE A 51 -19.66 -3.28 10.02
N PHE A 52 -18.89 -2.90 9.03
CA PHE A 52 -17.76 -2.01 9.17
C PHE A 52 -18.14 -0.65 9.76
N ASN A 53 -19.19 -0.01 9.24
CA ASN A 53 -19.70 1.24 9.77
C ASN A 53 -20.18 1.11 11.22
N LYS A 54 -20.77 -0.01 11.57
CA LYS A 54 -21.16 -0.31 12.94
C LYS A 54 -19.92 -0.46 13.83
N LEU A 55 -18.93 -1.24 13.43
CA LEU A 55 -17.68 -1.42 14.18
C LEU A 55 -16.93 -0.09 14.38
N LYS A 56 -16.92 0.78 13.37
CA LYS A 56 -16.36 2.13 13.49
C LYS A 56 -17.07 3.01 14.51
N SER A 57 -18.36 2.78 14.72
CA SER A 57 -19.16 3.54 15.71
C SER A 57 -19.07 2.98 17.13
N CYS A 58 -18.49 1.78 17.30
CA CYS A 58 -18.33 1.15 18.60
C CYS A 58 -16.98 1.51 19.23
N GLY A 59 -16.95 1.65 20.54
CA GLY A 59 -15.73 1.54 21.33
C GLY A 59 -15.21 0.10 21.36
N GLY A 60 -14.02 -0.09 21.91
CA GLY A 60 -13.44 -1.41 22.10
C GLY A 60 -13.17 -1.77 23.56
N ILE A 61 -12.59 -2.95 23.73
CA ILE A 61 -12.12 -3.46 25.02
C ILE A 61 -10.73 -4.06 24.78
N ASP A 62 -9.72 -3.64 25.55
CA ASP A 62 -8.39 -4.26 25.49
C ASP A 62 -8.34 -5.64 26.14
N ALA A 63 -7.20 -6.31 26.10
CA ALA A 63 -7.01 -7.63 26.69
C ALA A 63 -7.13 -7.65 28.23
N ASN A 64 -7.03 -6.49 28.87
CA ASN A 64 -7.16 -6.33 30.32
C ASN A 64 -8.58 -5.94 30.76
N GLY A 65 -9.52 -5.80 29.81
CA GLY A 65 -10.90 -5.41 30.08
C GLY A 65 -11.11 -3.90 30.15
N ASN A 66 -10.11 -3.08 29.81
CA ASN A 66 -10.26 -1.62 29.78
C ASN A 66 -10.92 -1.18 28.49
N ASN A 67 -11.70 -0.08 28.57
CA ASN A 67 -12.33 0.50 27.39
C ASN A 67 -11.30 1.18 26.49
N THR A 68 -11.46 0.99 25.17
CA THR A 68 -10.72 1.69 24.12
C THR A 68 -11.68 2.56 23.30
N GLU A 69 -11.15 3.55 22.60
CA GLU A 69 -11.97 4.47 21.79
C GLU A 69 -12.57 3.80 20.55
N THR A 70 -11.90 2.77 20.03
CA THR A 70 -12.30 2.07 18.80
C THR A 70 -12.45 0.58 19.05
N ALA A 71 -13.32 -0.09 18.30
CA ALA A 71 -13.47 -1.54 18.32
C ALA A 71 -12.11 -2.24 18.07
N VAL A 72 -11.86 -3.32 18.80
CA VAL A 72 -10.68 -4.18 18.60
C VAL A 72 -11.08 -5.34 17.70
N VAL A 73 -10.55 -5.36 16.48
CA VAL A 73 -10.89 -6.38 15.47
C VAL A 73 -9.62 -6.90 14.81
N THR A 74 -9.36 -8.20 14.99
CA THR A 74 -8.22 -8.91 14.37
C THR A 74 -8.65 -10.26 13.82
N GLY A 75 -7.84 -10.85 12.94
CA GLY A 75 -8.11 -12.18 12.37
C GLY A 75 -8.44 -12.12 10.88
N TYR A 76 -9.39 -12.92 10.43
CA TYR A 76 -9.64 -13.15 9.02
C TYR A 76 -11.12 -12.96 8.65
N ILE A 77 -11.38 -12.18 7.61
CA ILE A 77 -12.70 -12.14 6.93
C ILE A 77 -12.59 -12.87 5.60
N THR A 78 -13.52 -13.78 5.34
CA THR A 78 -13.66 -14.41 4.03
C THR A 78 -14.88 -13.83 3.30
N ILE A 79 -14.68 -13.46 2.03
CA ILE A 79 -15.69 -12.86 1.17
C ILE A 79 -15.43 -13.25 -0.28
N ASP A 80 -16.47 -13.33 -1.12
CA ASP A 80 -16.30 -13.71 -2.53
C ASP A 80 -15.74 -12.56 -3.38
N ALA A 81 -16.14 -11.32 -3.10
CA ALA A 81 -15.66 -10.14 -3.81
C ALA A 81 -15.65 -8.92 -2.89
N ILE A 82 -14.68 -8.03 -3.11
CA ILE A 82 -14.55 -6.73 -2.45
C ILE A 82 -13.91 -5.73 -3.41
N SER A 83 -14.39 -4.50 -3.43
CA SER A 83 -13.76 -3.40 -4.17
C SER A 83 -12.42 -3.00 -3.55
N ASP A 84 -11.49 -2.52 -4.37
CA ASP A 84 -10.17 -2.11 -3.89
C ASP A 84 -10.27 -0.90 -2.96
N GLU A 85 -11.19 0.03 -3.23
CA GLU A 85 -11.45 1.21 -2.41
C GLU A 85 -11.92 0.84 -1.00
N PHE A 86 -12.84 -0.11 -0.91
CA PHE A 86 -13.34 -0.53 0.40
C PHE A 86 -12.35 -1.42 1.15
N LEU A 87 -11.61 -2.26 0.45
CA LEU A 87 -10.50 -3.04 1.05
C LEU A 87 -9.45 -2.10 1.67
N GLU A 88 -9.15 -0.98 1.01
CA GLU A 88 -8.22 0.03 1.54
C GLU A 88 -8.75 0.65 2.83
N GLU A 89 -10.00 1.16 2.83
CA GLU A 89 -10.62 1.76 4.01
C GLU A 89 -10.64 0.80 5.19
N LEU A 90 -10.93 -0.48 4.92
CA LEU A 90 -10.98 -1.53 5.93
C LEU A 90 -9.59 -1.79 6.54
N ASN A 91 -8.54 -1.89 5.71
CA ASN A 91 -7.17 -2.11 6.16
C ASN A 91 -6.58 -0.89 6.91
N GLU A 92 -6.99 0.32 6.56
CA GLU A 92 -6.58 1.53 7.29
C GLU A 92 -7.22 1.61 8.68
N THR A 93 -8.46 1.15 8.79
CA THR A 93 -9.22 1.18 10.04
C THR A 93 -8.84 0.03 10.98
N PHE A 94 -8.76 -1.19 10.45
CA PHE A 94 -8.47 -2.41 11.21
C PHE A 94 -7.20 -3.07 10.66
N LYS A 95 -6.04 -2.55 11.06
CA LYS A 95 -4.72 -2.92 10.51
C LYS A 95 -4.33 -4.39 10.65
N GLU A 96 -4.90 -5.08 11.64
CA GLU A 96 -4.63 -6.49 11.93
C GLU A 96 -5.74 -7.44 11.40
N LEU A 97 -6.67 -6.89 10.62
CA LEU A 97 -7.72 -7.67 9.97
C LEU A 97 -7.28 -8.02 8.54
N ILE A 98 -7.28 -9.31 8.24
CA ILE A 98 -6.86 -9.84 6.94
C ILE A 98 -8.11 -10.22 6.13
N VAL A 99 -8.17 -9.78 4.88
CA VAL A 99 -9.27 -10.12 3.98
C VAL A 99 -8.83 -11.21 3.01
N ILE A 100 -9.64 -12.28 2.97
CA ILE A 100 -9.47 -13.41 2.07
C ILE A 100 -10.59 -13.37 1.04
N VAL A 101 -10.23 -13.21 -0.23
CA VAL A 101 -11.17 -13.17 -1.35
C VAL A 101 -10.99 -14.42 -2.20
N ASN A 102 -12.05 -15.21 -2.35
CA ASN A 102 -11.99 -16.49 -3.09
C ASN A 102 -10.84 -17.40 -2.62
N GLY A 103 -10.63 -17.48 -1.30
CA GLY A 103 -9.59 -18.32 -0.70
C GLY A 103 -8.16 -17.79 -0.80
N LYS A 104 -7.95 -16.59 -1.34
CA LYS A 104 -6.64 -15.94 -1.42
C LYS A 104 -6.60 -14.67 -0.59
N THR A 105 -5.54 -14.48 0.18
CA THR A 105 -5.29 -13.21 0.88
C THR A 105 -5.07 -12.08 -0.13
N ARG A 106 -5.67 -10.90 0.13
CA ARG A 106 -5.47 -9.69 -0.65
C ARG A 106 -4.51 -8.75 0.08
N PHE A 107 -3.60 -8.16 -0.70
CA PHE A 107 -2.63 -7.17 -0.24
C PHE A 107 -2.66 -5.94 -1.12
N PHE A 108 -2.16 -4.81 -0.60
CA PHE A 108 -1.85 -3.67 -1.44
C PHE A 108 -0.36 -3.67 -1.82
N LEU A 109 -0.10 -3.49 -3.11
CA LEU A 109 1.21 -3.09 -3.62
C LEU A 109 1.25 -1.58 -3.75
N ARG A 110 2.34 -0.97 -3.30
CA ARG A 110 2.59 0.46 -3.36
C ARG A 110 3.79 0.74 -4.25
N TYR A 111 3.63 1.65 -5.16
CA TYR A 111 4.70 2.17 -6.00
C TYR A 111 4.95 3.61 -5.56
N VAL A 112 6.16 3.90 -5.14
CA VAL A 112 6.51 5.21 -4.61
C VAL A 112 7.69 5.81 -5.35
N ASN A 113 7.76 7.12 -5.33
CA ASN A 113 8.91 7.84 -5.84
C ASN A 113 10.09 7.76 -4.84
N TRP A 114 11.26 8.29 -5.23
CA TRP A 114 12.47 8.36 -4.41
C TRP A 114 12.28 9.02 -3.04
N ASN A 115 11.30 9.92 -2.90
CA ASN A 115 10.93 10.65 -1.67
C ASN A 115 9.74 10.03 -0.92
N ASN A 116 9.34 8.80 -1.25
CA ASN A 116 8.17 8.07 -0.76
C ASN A 116 6.79 8.63 -1.16
N ASP A 117 6.72 9.58 -2.09
CA ASP A 117 5.44 10.00 -2.65
C ASP A 117 4.79 8.83 -3.40
N LEU A 118 3.51 8.62 -3.12
CA LEU A 118 2.75 7.54 -3.75
C LEU A 118 2.54 7.85 -5.23
N LEU A 119 3.03 6.97 -6.10
CA LEU A 119 2.82 7.04 -7.54
C LEU A 119 1.59 6.23 -7.98
N TYR A 120 1.48 5.02 -7.46
CA TYR A 120 0.41 4.10 -7.79
C TYR A 120 0.20 3.08 -6.68
N LYS A 121 -1.03 2.60 -6.54
CA LYS A 121 -1.40 1.52 -5.60
C LYS A 121 -2.49 0.67 -6.21
N TYR A 122 -2.40 -0.65 -6.03
CA TYR A 122 -3.49 -1.56 -6.38
C TYR A 122 -3.49 -2.80 -5.48
N ALA A 123 -4.65 -3.43 -5.37
CA ALA A 123 -4.80 -4.66 -4.61
C ALA A 123 -4.43 -5.87 -5.48
N ILE A 124 -3.69 -6.82 -4.89
CA ILE A 124 -3.25 -8.05 -5.53
C ILE A 124 -3.58 -9.26 -4.65
N SER A 125 -3.83 -10.40 -5.24
CA SER A 125 -4.02 -11.64 -4.51
C SER A 125 -2.70 -12.34 -4.24
N GLN A 126 -2.63 -13.04 -3.12
CA GLN A 126 -1.49 -13.89 -2.79
C GLN A 126 -1.20 -14.88 -3.92
N GLY A 127 0.06 -14.96 -4.33
CA GLY A 127 0.52 -15.83 -5.39
C GLY A 127 0.52 -15.20 -6.79
N ASP A 128 -0.13 -14.05 -6.98
CA ASP A 128 -0.11 -13.33 -8.25
C ASP A 128 1.23 -12.57 -8.45
N ASN A 129 1.50 -12.16 -9.68
CA ASN A 129 2.72 -11.41 -10.01
C ASN A 129 2.47 -9.91 -9.98
N ALA A 130 3.41 -9.15 -9.43
CA ALA A 130 3.38 -7.69 -9.53
C ALA A 130 3.41 -7.25 -11.00
N ILE A 131 2.63 -6.24 -11.35
CA ILE A 131 2.71 -5.58 -12.65
C ILE A 131 3.61 -4.35 -12.55
N ASP A 132 4.29 -4.00 -13.63
CA ASP A 132 4.95 -2.71 -13.74
C ASP A 132 3.96 -1.69 -14.31
N PRO A 133 3.47 -0.73 -13.50
CA PRO A 133 2.45 0.21 -13.95
C PRO A 133 2.98 1.20 -15.00
N ILE A 134 4.29 1.40 -15.07
CA ILE A 134 4.94 2.26 -16.07
C ILE A 134 5.06 1.49 -17.38
N ALA A 135 5.59 0.27 -17.35
CA ALA A 135 5.72 -0.56 -18.54
C ALA A 135 4.36 -0.91 -19.18
N THR A 136 3.30 -0.99 -18.37
CA THR A 136 1.93 -1.24 -18.85
C THR A 136 1.17 0.03 -19.25
N GLY A 137 1.76 1.22 -19.04
CA GLY A 137 1.16 2.51 -19.40
C GLY A 137 0.02 2.97 -18.48
N LEU A 138 -0.09 2.39 -17.28
CA LEU A 138 -1.08 2.82 -16.27
C LEU A 138 -0.71 4.16 -15.64
N ILE A 139 0.58 4.43 -15.52
CA ILE A 139 1.14 5.73 -15.11
C ILE A 139 2.32 6.08 -15.99
N GLU A 140 2.64 7.37 -16.07
CA GLU A 140 3.87 7.86 -16.71
C GLU A 140 5.09 7.58 -15.84
N ALA A 141 6.26 7.52 -16.47
CA ALA A 141 7.53 7.41 -15.75
C ALA A 141 7.70 8.61 -14.82
N PRO A 142 7.98 8.40 -13.53
CA PRO A 142 8.11 9.51 -12.59
C PRO A 142 9.37 10.31 -12.87
N THR A 143 9.28 11.60 -12.59
CA THR A 143 10.41 12.53 -12.72
C THR A 143 11.05 12.81 -11.37
N ARG A 144 12.32 13.15 -11.38
CA ARG A 144 13.05 13.67 -10.23
C ARG A 144 13.76 14.96 -10.66
N GLU A 145 13.48 16.04 -9.94
CA GLU A 145 14.12 17.31 -10.18
C GLU A 145 15.64 17.21 -9.91
N GLY A 146 16.41 17.77 -10.82
CA GLY A 146 17.85 17.90 -10.70
C GLY A 146 18.24 19.29 -10.17
N THR A 147 19.53 19.57 -10.26
CA THR A 147 20.13 20.88 -10.01
C THR A 147 20.86 21.34 -11.27
N ASP A 148 21.51 22.50 -11.21
CA ASP A 148 22.37 22.94 -12.30
C ASP A 148 23.52 21.97 -12.63
N ASP A 149 23.90 21.13 -11.66
CA ASP A 149 25.03 20.20 -11.75
C ASP A 149 24.63 18.72 -11.76
N THR A 150 23.35 18.42 -11.57
CA THR A 150 22.85 17.05 -11.56
C THR A 150 21.50 16.94 -12.27
N HIS A 151 21.29 15.85 -13.02
CA HIS A 151 19.97 15.46 -13.45
C HIS A 151 19.73 13.97 -13.27
N TYR A 152 18.46 13.57 -13.26
CA TYR A 152 18.03 12.20 -12.99
C TYR A 152 17.16 11.70 -14.13
N THR A 153 17.38 10.44 -14.53
CA THR A 153 16.55 9.74 -15.49
C THR A 153 15.97 8.50 -14.82
N TYR A 154 14.65 8.34 -14.88
CA TYR A 154 14.01 7.11 -14.39
C TYR A 154 14.64 5.89 -15.05
N ARG A 155 14.93 4.86 -14.24
CA ARG A 155 15.52 3.61 -14.72
C ARG A 155 14.55 2.45 -14.63
N GLU A 156 14.06 2.15 -13.43
CA GLU A 156 13.23 0.99 -13.14
C GLU A 156 12.55 1.12 -11.76
N LEU A 157 11.65 0.21 -11.45
CA LEU A 157 11.13 0.00 -10.10
C LEU A 157 11.99 -1.03 -9.36
N SER A 158 12.31 -0.74 -8.10
CA SER A 158 13.00 -1.71 -7.23
C SER A 158 12.08 -2.89 -6.88
N ASN A 159 12.67 -4.03 -6.61
CA ASN A 159 11.97 -5.18 -6.01
C ASN A 159 10.74 -5.69 -6.77
N MET A 160 10.69 -5.56 -8.10
CA MET A 160 9.65 -6.22 -8.89
C MET A 160 9.68 -7.72 -8.63
N GLN A 161 8.56 -8.27 -8.17
CA GLN A 161 8.48 -9.66 -7.74
C GLN A 161 7.39 -10.43 -8.48
N ILE A 162 7.63 -11.73 -8.61
CA ILE A 162 6.63 -12.73 -9.00
C ILE A 162 6.19 -13.49 -7.75
N ASN A 163 4.98 -14.05 -7.79
CA ASN A 163 4.42 -14.85 -6.70
C ASN A 163 4.40 -14.09 -5.36
N ILE A 164 3.71 -12.96 -5.33
CA ILE A 164 3.60 -12.07 -4.16
C ILE A 164 3.01 -12.82 -2.97
N GLN A 165 3.68 -12.73 -1.82
CA GLN A 165 3.26 -13.41 -0.59
C GLN A 165 2.81 -12.44 0.52
N GLY A 166 2.90 -11.14 0.29
CA GLY A 166 2.53 -10.11 1.27
C GLY A 166 2.57 -8.71 0.68
N PRO A 167 2.22 -7.69 1.48
CA PRO A 167 2.30 -6.31 1.05
C PRO A 167 3.74 -5.93 0.67
N LEU A 168 3.90 -5.16 -0.41
CA LEU A 168 5.20 -4.78 -0.93
C LEU A 168 5.18 -3.31 -1.35
N THR A 169 6.28 -2.61 -1.09
CA THR A 169 6.54 -1.27 -1.60
C THR A 169 7.70 -1.31 -2.58
N MET A 170 7.47 -0.82 -3.79
CA MET A 170 8.45 -0.68 -4.85
C MET A 170 8.81 0.78 -5.03
N VAL A 171 10.09 1.08 -5.14
CA VAL A 171 10.61 2.46 -5.21
C VAL A 171 11.14 2.72 -6.62
N ALA A 172 10.81 3.87 -7.18
CA ALA A 172 11.38 4.32 -8.45
C ALA A 172 12.87 4.60 -8.29
N LEU A 173 13.69 3.95 -9.11
CA LEU A 173 15.13 4.09 -9.17
C LEU A 173 15.53 4.98 -10.35
N TYR A 174 16.59 5.76 -10.15
CA TYR A 174 17.06 6.74 -11.12
C TYR A 174 18.55 6.57 -11.40
N ASP A 175 18.90 6.77 -12.66
CA ASP A 175 20.28 7.04 -13.02
C ASP A 175 20.59 8.51 -12.73
N THR A 176 21.76 8.77 -12.16
CA THR A 176 22.25 10.10 -11.83
C THR A 176 23.28 10.53 -12.86
N TYR A 177 23.18 11.73 -13.36
CA TYR A 177 24.13 12.33 -14.28
C TYR A 177 24.70 13.61 -13.65
N TYR A 178 25.99 13.83 -13.84
CA TYR A 178 26.71 14.99 -13.36
C TYR A 178 27.15 15.85 -14.54
N ARG A 179 27.04 17.16 -14.36
CA ARG A 179 27.56 18.12 -15.34
C ARG A 179 29.07 18.21 -15.20
N VAL A 180 29.79 17.89 -16.25
CA VAL A 180 31.25 18.06 -16.37
C VAL A 180 31.52 19.16 -17.37
N GLN A 181 32.26 20.19 -16.94
CA GLN A 181 32.64 21.31 -17.79
C GLN A 181 34.14 21.25 -18.05
N PHE A 182 34.50 21.35 -19.30
CA PHE A 182 35.89 21.52 -19.74
C PHE A 182 36.14 23.01 -19.96
N VAL A 183 37.22 23.52 -19.41
CA VAL A 183 37.58 24.93 -19.50
C VAL A 183 38.95 25.10 -20.16
N ASN A 184 39.13 26.19 -20.91
CA ASN A 184 40.42 26.56 -21.46
C ASN A 184 41.32 27.27 -20.44
N GLY A 185 42.51 27.69 -20.84
CA GLY A 185 43.48 28.41 -19.98
C GLY A 185 42.97 29.74 -19.43
N ASP A 186 41.91 30.29 -20.00
CA ASP A 186 41.27 31.55 -19.60
C ASP A 186 40.04 31.33 -18.73
N ASN A 187 39.77 30.10 -18.30
CA ASN A 187 38.59 29.65 -17.55
C ASN A 187 37.26 29.76 -18.32
N GLU A 188 37.29 29.84 -19.64
CA GLU A 188 36.09 29.81 -20.46
C GLU A 188 35.65 28.34 -20.68
N VAL A 189 34.34 28.09 -20.56
CA VAL A 189 33.79 26.74 -20.81
C VAL A 189 33.84 26.44 -22.29
N VAL A 190 34.58 25.45 -22.71
CA VAL A 190 34.75 25.01 -24.09
C VAL A 190 33.90 23.79 -24.46
N ASN A 191 33.50 23.03 -23.48
CA ASN A 191 32.59 21.88 -23.66
C ASN A 191 31.84 21.59 -22.35
N THR A 192 30.65 21.05 -22.47
CA THR A 192 29.85 20.56 -21.33
C THR A 192 29.29 19.19 -21.66
N GLN A 193 29.49 18.23 -20.77
CA GLN A 193 28.95 16.86 -20.89
C GLN A 193 28.13 16.51 -19.66
N TRP A 194 27.08 15.72 -19.86
CA TRP A 194 26.34 15.09 -18.78
C TRP A 194 26.79 13.64 -18.68
N ILE A 195 27.49 13.30 -17.61
CA ILE A 195 28.12 11.99 -17.42
C ILE A 195 27.34 11.19 -16.40
N LYS A 196 26.94 9.99 -16.78
CA LYS A 196 26.29 9.05 -15.85
C LYS A 196 27.25 8.70 -14.71
N GLN A 197 26.72 8.61 -13.50
CA GLN A 197 27.48 8.20 -12.32
C GLN A 197 28.21 6.87 -12.57
N GLY A 198 29.53 6.89 -12.38
CA GLY A 198 30.40 5.75 -12.60
C GLY A 198 31.01 5.65 -14.01
N GLU A 199 30.62 6.52 -14.92
CA GLU A 199 31.22 6.63 -16.27
C GLU A 199 32.29 7.73 -16.31
N ALA A 200 33.16 7.69 -17.31
CA ALA A 200 34.19 8.69 -17.53
C ALA A 200 33.72 9.72 -18.56
N ALA A 201 34.13 10.97 -18.38
CA ALA A 201 33.94 12.00 -19.40
C ALA A 201 34.82 11.69 -20.63
N GLU A 202 34.29 11.97 -21.80
CA GLU A 202 35.05 11.85 -23.07
C GLU A 202 35.89 13.11 -23.27
N ASP A 203 37.09 12.93 -23.83
CA ASP A 203 37.97 14.04 -24.17
C ASP A 203 37.27 14.92 -25.23
N PRO A 204 37.05 16.24 -24.98
CA PRO A 204 36.40 17.07 -25.95
C PRO A 204 37.31 17.28 -27.16
N VAL A 205 36.80 16.95 -28.36
CA VAL A 205 37.48 17.29 -29.60
C VAL A 205 37.43 18.82 -29.74
N LEU A 206 38.49 19.50 -29.35
CA LEU A 206 38.61 20.94 -29.54
C LEU A 206 38.94 21.18 -31.03
N ALA A 207 38.14 22.06 -31.69
CA ALA A 207 38.47 22.49 -33.02
C ALA A 207 39.86 23.15 -33.00
N GLU A 208 40.80 22.65 -33.80
CA GLU A 208 42.10 23.31 -33.94
C GLU A 208 41.86 24.78 -34.29
N LYS A 209 42.41 25.70 -33.47
CA LYS A 209 42.45 27.11 -33.85
C LYS A 209 43.34 27.23 -35.08
N ILE A 210 42.73 27.43 -36.25
CA ILE A 210 43.39 27.82 -37.48
C ILE A 210 43.82 29.28 -37.37
#